data_593f674eb9d26a1b3d0d04aedf362211
#
_entry.id   593f674eb9d26a1b3d0d04aedf362211
#
_cell.length_a   1.000
_cell.length_b   1.000
_cell.length_c   1.000
_cell.angle_alpha   90.00
_cell.angle_beta   90.00
_cell.angle_gamma   90.00
#
_symmetry.space_group_name_H-M   'P 1'
#
loop_
_entity.id
_entity.type
_entity.pdbx_description
1 polymer ?
#
loop_
_entity_poly.entity_id
_entity_poly.type
_entity_poly.pdbx_seq_one_letter_code
_entity_poly.pdbx_strand_id
1 'polypeptide(L)'
;MKAARLHGAGDIRLGEEPVPEPGPGMCLVRVTAVGICGSDLHWWGEGEIGDTALTAPVVLGHEAAGVIEDGPRRGERVAIDPAIWCGTCRPCRDGYRNLCTRVQFAGHGSQDGAMREFMAWPDHLLHRLPDGITDAGGAVLEPLGVAIHALDLGHVRFGAAAAVIGCGPIGLLLTQVLRAAGAGPVTALDPLPHRRAAAIRFGAAAALDPAAVRAPGDLGQVVGEGVDVAFEMAGTGEAVQLAMLATRAGGRVVLGGIPASDQIAFEASAARRKGLTIAMARRMNEVYPRAIGLAAGGQVELDPLVTGRFGLAGVPDAMAAAAARTGLKVIVEPSA
;
A
#
# COMPACT_ATOMS: atom_id res chain seq x y z
N MET A 1 21.50 16.95 -7.37
CA MET A 1 20.59 16.47 -6.32
C MET A 1 21.10 15.16 -5.73
N LYS A 2 20.79 14.88 -4.47
CA LYS A 2 21.08 13.58 -3.87
C LYS A 2 19.99 12.56 -4.23
N ALA A 3 20.40 11.29 -4.43
CA ALA A 3 19.51 10.18 -4.67
C ALA A 3 20.04 8.92 -3.99
N ALA A 4 19.15 8.10 -3.43
CA ALA A 4 19.47 6.80 -2.86
C ALA A 4 19.07 5.72 -3.88
N ARG A 5 20.06 5.08 -4.50
CA ARG A 5 19.89 4.14 -5.61
C ARG A 5 20.23 2.72 -5.19
N LEU A 6 19.32 1.79 -5.44
CA LEU A 6 19.53 0.35 -5.27
C LEU A 6 20.36 -0.18 -6.44
N HIS A 7 21.52 -0.77 -6.15
CA HIS A 7 22.42 -1.38 -7.13
C HIS A 7 22.31 -2.92 -7.20
N GLY A 8 21.78 -3.53 -6.17
CA GLY A 8 21.56 -4.97 -6.04
C GLY A 8 20.95 -5.27 -4.67
N ALA A 9 20.68 -6.53 -4.37
CA ALA A 9 20.12 -6.92 -3.08
C ALA A 9 21.00 -6.43 -1.91
N GLY A 10 20.41 -5.65 -1.00
CA GLY A 10 21.08 -5.05 0.16
C GLY A 10 21.99 -3.85 -0.15
N ASP A 11 22.19 -3.47 -1.42
CA ASP A 11 23.16 -2.45 -1.81
C ASP A 11 22.47 -1.17 -2.27
N ILE A 12 22.09 -0.31 -1.31
CA ILE A 12 21.61 1.06 -1.56
C ILE A 12 22.77 2.04 -1.35
N ARG A 13 23.02 2.89 -2.36
CA ARG A 13 24.08 3.88 -2.34
C ARG A 13 23.50 5.28 -2.49
N LEU A 14 23.94 6.20 -1.63
CA LEU A 14 23.66 7.63 -1.79
C LEU A 14 24.67 8.21 -2.79
N GLY A 15 24.17 8.91 -3.79
CA GLY A 15 24.98 9.58 -4.81
C GLY A 15 24.45 10.94 -5.17
N GLU A 16 25.27 11.71 -5.92
CA GLU A 16 24.85 12.96 -6.54
C GLU A 16 24.52 12.73 -8.00
N GLU A 17 23.36 13.23 -8.42
CA GLU A 17 22.83 13.09 -9.78
C GLU A 17 22.36 14.48 -10.29
N PRO A 18 22.29 14.71 -11.59
CA PRO A 18 21.66 15.93 -12.12
C PRO A 18 20.21 16.05 -11.67
N VAL A 19 19.74 17.26 -11.43
CA VAL A 19 18.31 17.51 -11.23
C VAL A 19 17.58 17.21 -12.55
N PRO A 20 16.50 16.41 -12.54
CA PRO A 20 15.81 16.08 -13.78
C PRO A 20 15.12 17.31 -14.39
N GLU A 21 15.20 17.45 -15.70
CA GLU A 21 14.47 18.47 -16.44
C GLU A 21 13.07 17.95 -16.77
N PRO A 22 11.98 18.65 -16.38
CA PRO A 22 10.62 18.22 -16.70
C PRO A 22 10.36 18.37 -18.20
N GLY A 23 9.86 17.30 -18.81
CA GLY A 23 9.40 17.31 -20.18
C GLY A 23 8.01 17.99 -20.33
N PRO A 24 7.48 18.08 -21.55
CA PRO A 24 6.15 18.63 -21.81
C PRO A 24 5.05 17.93 -20.96
N GLY A 25 4.25 18.72 -20.24
CA GLY A 25 3.18 18.20 -19.38
C GLY A 25 3.66 17.57 -18.06
N MET A 26 4.93 17.73 -17.71
CA MET A 26 5.52 17.35 -16.44
C MET A 26 5.82 18.59 -15.59
N CYS A 27 5.90 18.38 -14.28
CA CYS A 27 6.40 19.34 -13.31
C CYS A 27 7.62 18.80 -12.60
N LEU A 28 8.54 19.70 -12.19
CA LEU A 28 9.59 19.40 -11.25
C LEU A 28 9.01 19.41 -9.85
N VAL A 29 9.15 18.31 -9.13
CA VAL A 29 8.66 18.15 -7.75
C VAL A 29 9.86 17.98 -6.82
N ARG A 30 9.98 18.82 -5.81
CA ARG A 30 10.87 18.61 -4.67
C ARG A 30 10.17 17.62 -3.73
N VAL A 31 10.76 16.45 -3.55
CA VAL A 31 10.18 15.37 -2.75
C VAL A 31 10.39 15.68 -1.26
N THR A 32 9.31 15.69 -0.50
CA THR A 32 9.35 16.01 0.95
C THR A 32 9.15 14.77 1.83
N ALA A 33 8.41 13.76 1.36
CA ALA A 33 8.18 12.53 2.10
C ALA A 33 8.01 11.34 1.16
N VAL A 34 8.58 10.19 1.54
CA VAL A 34 8.48 8.91 0.82
C VAL A 34 8.22 7.79 1.81
N GLY A 35 7.11 7.07 1.67
CA GLY A 35 6.81 5.87 2.44
C GLY A 35 7.60 4.66 1.94
N ILE A 36 8.08 3.82 2.85
CA ILE A 36 8.63 2.52 2.50
C ILE A 36 7.51 1.49 2.43
N CYS A 37 7.36 0.86 1.28
CA CYS A 37 6.39 -0.20 0.99
C CYS A 37 7.00 -1.60 1.18
N GLY A 38 6.15 -2.62 1.37
CA GLY A 38 6.59 -4.02 1.35
C GLY A 38 7.27 -4.41 0.02
N SER A 39 6.83 -3.85 -1.10
CA SER A 39 7.46 -4.07 -2.40
C SER A 39 8.88 -3.49 -2.51
N ASP A 40 9.16 -2.35 -1.84
CA ASP A 40 10.53 -1.82 -1.75
C ASP A 40 11.43 -2.77 -0.97
N LEU A 41 10.89 -3.46 0.06
CA LEU A 41 11.63 -4.45 0.84
C LEU A 41 11.95 -5.70 0.04
N HIS A 42 11.08 -6.17 -0.88
CA HIS A 42 11.38 -7.24 -1.83
C HIS A 42 12.53 -6.83 -2.76
N TRP A 43 12.43 -5.63 -3.39
CA TRP A 43 13.52 -5.10 -4.21
C TRP A 43 14.83 -5.02 -3.45
N TRP A 44 14.80 -4.48 -2.23
CA TRP A 44 16.00 -4.32 -1.41
C TRP A 44 16.57 -5.64 -0.90
N GLY A 45 15.73 -6.56 -0.44
CA GLY A 45 16.19 -7.82 0.18
C GLY A 45 16.52 -8.91 -0.81
N GLU A 46 15.76 -9.01 -1.89
CA GLU A 46 15.80 -10.14 -2.82
C GLU A 46 16.35 -9.73 -4.21
N GLY A 47 16.30 -8.44 -4.55
CA GLY A 47 16.65 -7.93 -5.89
C GLY A 47 15.61 -8.24 -6.95
N GLU A 48 14.43 -8.71 -6.51
CA GLU A 48 13.32 -9.07 -7.41
C GLU A 48 11.96 -8.90 -6.72
N ILE A 49 10.89 -8.91 -7.49
CA ILE A 49 9.51 -8.98 -7.01
C ILE A 49 8.67 -9.83 -7.96
N GLY A 50 8.17 -10.97 -7.47
CA GLY A 50 7.49 -11.96 -8.29
C GLY A 50 8.40 -12.47 -9.41
N ASP A 51 7.99 -12.28 -10.67
CA ASP A 51 8.73 -12.69 -11.87
C ASP A 51 9.68 -11.61 -12.44
N THR A 52 9.79 -10.48 -11.76
CA THR A 52 10.57 -9.33 -12.24
C THR A 52 11.83 -9.13 -11.41
N ALA A 53 12.99 -9.31 -12.04
CA ALA A 53 14.31 -9.09 -11.42
C ALA A 53 14.83 -7.66 -11.67
N LEU A 54 15.72 -7.19 -10.78
CA LEU A 54 16.46 -5.96 -10.96
C LEU A 54 17.47 -6.10 -12.11
N THR A 55 17.28 -5.37 -13.18
CA THR A 55 18.15 -5.43 -14.37
C THR A 55 19.13 -4.27 -14.47
N ALA A 56 18.90 -3.18 -13.73
CA ALA A 56 19.75 -2.00 -13.64
C ALA A 56 19.52 -1.29 -12.30
N PRO A 57 20.48 -0.47 -11.83
CA PRO A 57 20.29 0.31 -10.62
C PRO A 57 19.06 1.24 -10.72
N VAL A 58 18.22 1.28 -9.67
CA VAL A 58 16.98 2.05 -9.61
C VAL A 58 16.85 2.84 -8.31
N VAL A 59 16.28 4.04 -8.37
CA VAL A 59 15.83 4.77 -7.17
C VAL A 59 14.48 4.20 -6.76
N LEU A 60 14.36 3.68 -5.54
CA LEU A 60 13.12 3.12 -5.01
C LEU A 60 12.14 4.21 -4.54
N GLY A 61 10.97 3.79 -4.06
CA GLY A 61 9.95 4.65 -3.44
C GLY A 61 8.87 5.10 -4.42
N HIS A 62 7.63 4.80 -4.07
CA HIS A 62 6.44 5.10 -4.88
C HIS A 62 5.28 5.68 -4.06
N GLU A 63 5.41 5.72 -2.75
CA GLU A 63 4.47 6.37 -1.85
C GLU A 63 5.01 7.76 -1.51
N ALA A 64 4.69 8.80 -2.26
CA ALA A 64 5.41 10.05 -2.15
C ALA A 64 4.52 11.29 -2.10
N ALA A 65 5.04 12.33 -1.44
CA ALA A 65 4.53 13.68 -1.44
C ALA A 65 5.67 14.68 -1.69
N GLY A 66 5.33 15.86 -2.18
CA GLY A 66 6.30 16.89 -2.47
C GLY A 66 5.69 18.26 -2.72
N VAL A 67 6.53 19.18 -3.17
CA VAL A 67 6.16 20.53 -3.56
C VAL A 67 6.56 20.76 -5.01
N ILE A 68 5.66 21.29 -5.81
CA ILE A 68 5.94 21.67 -7.20
C ILE A 68 6.87 22.86 -7.21
N GLU A 69 7.98 22.79 -7.95
CA GLU A 69 9.02 23.83 -7.97
C GLU A 69 8.97 24.71 -9.24
N ASP A 70 8.19 24.35 -10.23
CA ASP A 70 8.09 25.08 -11.51
C ASP A 70 6.64 25.28 -11.98
N GLY A 71 6.49 26.04 -13.07
CA GLY A 71 5.21 26.23 -13.72
C GLY A 71 4.17 27.00 -12.90
N PRO A 72 2.90 27.02 -13.37
CA PRO A 72 1.83 27.82 -12.75
C PRO A 72 1.37 27.29 -11.39
N ARG A 73 1.68 26.04 -11.06
CA ARG A 73 1.36 25.38 -9.79
C ARG A 73 2.50 25.42 -8.77
N ARG A 74 3.57 26.20 -9.03
CA ARG A 74 4.73 26.32 -8.15
C ARG A 74 4.32 26.65 -6.71
N GLY A 75 4.87 25.89 -5.76
CA GLY A 75 4.57 26.00 -4.32
C GLY A 75 3.39 25.15 -3.86
N GLU A 76 2.64 24.50 -4.76
CA GLU A 76 1.61 23.58 -4.34
C GLU A 76 2.21 22.32 -3.71
N ARG A 77 1.67 21.93 -2.55
CA ARG A 77 1.95 20.64 -1.92
C ARG A 77 1.09 19.58 -2.59
N VAL A 78 1.70 18.44 -2.96
CA VAL A 78 1.04 17.41 -3.74
C VAL A 78 1.36 16.00 -3.21
N ALA A 79 0.38 15.10 -3.34
CA ALA A 79 0.63 13.66 -3.35
C ALA A 79 0.91 13.21 -4.78
N ILE A 80 1.80 12.26 -4.95
CA ILE A 80 2.28 11.79 -6.26
C ILE A 80 1.66 10.44 -6.56
N ASP A 81 0.78 10.37 -7.57
CA ASP A 81 0.32 9.07 -8.10
C ASP A 81 1.49 8.41 -8.86
N PRO A 82 2.00 7.25 -8.38
CA PRO A 82 3.20 6.65 -8.93
C PRO A 82 3.03 5.97 -10.29
N ALA A 83 1.80 5.86 -10.81
CA ALA A 83 1.49 5.05 -11.98
C ALA A 83 1.24 5.90 -13.24
N ILE A 84 2.21 5.94 -14.16
CA ILE A 84 2.00 6.54 -15.50
C ILE A 84 1.43 5.46 -16.43
N TRP A 85 0.16 5.56 -16.75
CA TRP A 85 -0.55 4.63 -17.63
C TRP A 85 -0.58 5.14 -19.08
N CYS A 86 -0.64 4.22 -20.06
CA CYS A 86 -0.51 4.58 -21.48
C CYS A 86 -1.79 5.14 -22.13
N GLY A 87 -2.96 4.98 -21.52
CA GLY A 87 -4.26 5.45 -22.04
C GLY A 87 -4.81 4.70 -23.26
N THR A 88 -4.01 3.86 -23.92
CA THR A 88 -4.36 3.28 -25.24
C THR A 88 -4.48 1.76 -25.27
N CYS A 89 -3.95 1.03 -24.28
CA CYS A 89 -4.15 -0.41 -24.17
C CYS A 89 -5.59 -0.75 -23.76
N ARG A 90 -5.98 -2.01 -23.96
CA ARG A 90 -7.35 -2.45 -23.65
C ARG A 90 -7.73 -2.18 -22.19
N PRO A 91 -6.95 -2.60 -21.17
CA PRO A 91 -7.28 -2.28 -19.78
C PRO A 91 -7.51 -0.78 -19.52
N CYS A 92 -6.67 0.10 -20.07
CA CYS A 92 -6.85 1.55 -19.91
C CYS A 92 -8.18 2.05 -20.52
N ARG A 93 -8.54 1.55 -21.70
CA ARG A 93 -9.80 1.93 -22.37
C ARG A 93 -11.02 1.39 -21.63
N ASP A 94 -10.90 0.24 -20.98
CA ASP A 94 -11.95 -0.39 -20.20
C ASP A 94 -12.04 0.20 -18.77
N GLY A 95 -11.20 1.22 -18.41
CA GLY A 95 -11.20 1.88 -17.10
C GLY A 95 -10.29 1.24 -16.04
N TYR A 96 -9.54 0.20 -16.38
CA TYR A 96 -8.62 -0.50 -15.49
C TYR A 96 -7.18 0.01 -15.68
N ARG A 97 -6.91 1.27 -15.33
CA ARG A 97 -5.60 1.91 -15.52
C ARG A 97 -4.50 1.27 -14.68
N ASN A 98 -4.83 0.77 -13.50
CA ASN A 98 -3.93 0.00 -12.64
C ASN A 98 -3.43 -1.31 -13.29
N LEU A 99 -4.13 -1.83 -14.30
CA LEU A 99 -3.78 -3.01 -15.07
C LEU A 99 -3.16 -2.66 -16.43
N CYS A 100 -2.69 -1.43 -16.63
CA CYS A 100 -2.03 -1.01 -17.86
C CYS A 100 -0.85 -1.92 -18.20
N THR A 101 -0.83 -2.48 -19.42
CA THR A 101 0.23 -3.38 -19.87
C THR A 101 1.57 -2.68 -20.17
N ARG A 102 1.58 -1.35 -20.19
CA ARG A 102 2.74 -0.49 -20.46
C ARG A 102 2.90 0.57 -19.35
N VAL A 103 2.52 0.23 -18.14
CA VAL A 103 2.66 1.15 -17.01
C VAL A 103 4.14 1.42 -16.71
N GLN A 104 4.48 2.70 -16.52
CA GLN A 104 5.71 3.11 -15.85
C GLN A 104 5.35 3.42 -14.41
N PHE A 105 6.02 2.78 -13.47
CA PHE A 105 5.69 2.89 -12.05
C PHE A 105 6.92 3.32 -11.27
N ALA A 106 6.79 4.40 -10.50
CA ALA A 106 7.88 4.97 -9.72
C ALA A 106 8.55 3.91 -8.83
N GLY A 107 9.88 3.82 -8.87
CA GLY A 107 10.65 2.87 -8.08
C GLY A 107 10.53 1.41 -8.52
N HIS A 108 10.13 1.15 -9.77
CA HIS A 108 9.91 -0.20 -10.27
C HIS A 108 10.48 -0.39 -11.67
N GLY A 109 11.18 -1.49 -11.88
CA GLY A 109 11.83 -1.78 -13.17
C GLY A 109 12.88 -0.72 -13.52
N SER A 110 12.71 -0.05 -14.67
CA SER A 110 13.62 1.01 -15.14
C SER A 110 13.17 2.43 -14.78
N GLN A 111 12.01 2.57 -14.11
CA GLN A 111 11.47 3.87 -13.74
C GLN A 111 11.93 4.26 -12.34
N ASP A 112 12.76 5.29 -12.23
CA ASP A 112 13.19 5.82 -10.94
C ASP A 112 12.03 6.34 -10.10
N GLY A 113 12.09 6.02 -8.80
CA GLY A 113 11.14 6.45 -7.78
C GLY A 113 11.52 7.73 -7.06
N ALA A 114 11.00 7.88 -5.86
CA ALA A 114 11.00 9.12 -5.11
C ALA A 114 12.08 9.21 -4.00
N MET A 115 12.91 8.18 -3.75
CA MET A 115 14.01 8.28 -2.76
C MET A 115 15.16 9.16 -3.28
N ARG A 116 14.83 10.40 -3.65
CA ARG A 116 15.71 11.47 -4.16
C ARG A 116 15.13 12.84 -3.87
N GLU A 117 15.94 13.88 -3.93
CA GLU A 117 15.50 15.25 -3.60
C GLU A 117 14.47 15.82 -4.60
N PHE A 118 14.60 15.51 -5.90
CA PHE A 118 13.72 16.01 -6.96
C PHE A 118 13.32 14.90 -7.92
N MET A 119 12.10 14.99 -8.47
CA MET A 119 11.63 14.16 -9.56
C MET A 119 10.82 14.99 -10.57
N ALA A 120 10.93 14.66 -11.85
CA ALA A 120 10.02 15.15 -12.88
C ALA A 120 8.86 14.18 -13.02
N TRP A 121 7.61 14.66 -12.93
CA TRP A 121 6.42 13.80 -12.95
C TRP A 121 5.26 14.45 -13.70
N PRO A 122 4.37 13.66 -14.36
CA PRO A 122 3.24 14.22 -15.10
C PRO A 122 2.31 15.04 -14.20
N ASP A 123 1.98 16.26 -14.63
CA ASP A 123 1.17 17.21 -13.86
C ASP A 123 -0.19 16.64 -13.42
N HIS A 124 -0.85 15.88 -14.30
CA HIS A 124 -2.16 15.27 -14.02
C HIS A 124 -2.12 14.13 -12.98
N LEU A 125 -0.93 13.66 -12.58
CA LEU A 125 -0.70 12.68 -11.52
C LEU A 125 -0.23 13.31 -10.21
N LEU A 126 -0.24 14.65 -10.14
CA LEU A 126 0.10 15.44 -8.96
C LEU A 126 -1.18 15.98 -8.30
N HIS A 127 -1.60 15.34 -7.22
CA HIS A 127 -2.83 15.64 -6.52
C HIS A 127 -2.58 16.63 -5.38
N ARG A 128 -3.22 17.81 -5.45
CA ARG A 128 -3.07 18.85 -4.43
C ARG A 128 -3.42 18.34 -3.04
N LEU A 129 -2.56 18.60 -2.06
CA LEU A 129 -2.79 18.32 -0.66
C LEU A 129 -3.49 19.50 0.04
N PRO A 130 -4.62 19.27 0.73
CA PRO A 130 -5.19 20.23 1.66
C PRO A 130 -4.23 20.53 2.83
N ASP A 131 -4.34 21.72 3.44
CA ASP A 131 -3.48 22.16 4.52
C ASP A 131 -3.49 21.24 5.74
N GLY A 132 -4.61 20.55 6.00
CA GLY A 132 -4.76 19.60 7.11
C GLY A 132 -4.05 18.25 6.92
N ILE A 133 -3.48 17.96 5.74
CA ILE A 133 -2.70 16.74 5.48
C ILE A 133 -1.21 17.10 5.49
N THR A 134 -0.43 16.44 6.36
CA THR A 134 1.04 16.61 6.40
C THR A 134 1.70 16.01 5.17
N ASP A 135 2.99 16.30 4.92
CA ASP A 135 3.72 15.68 3.82
C ASP A 135 3.86 14.17 4.02
N ALA A 136 4.11 13.73 5.25
CA ALA A 136 4.13 12.31 5.60
C ALA A 136 2.75 11.65 5.38
N GLY A 137 1.66 12.32 5.77
CA GLY A 137 0.30 11.91 5.46
C GLY A 137 0.06 11.84 3.94
N GLY A 138 0.59 12.80 3.18
CA GLY A 138 0.55 12.82 1.72
C GLY A 138 1.18 11.59 1.08
N ALA A 139 2.33 11.12 1.61
CA ALA A 139 2.94 9.87 1.18
C ALA A 139 2.09 8.64 1.52
N VAL A 140 1.38 8.65 2.66
CA VAL A 140 0.48 7.54 3.09
C VAL A 140 -0.82 7.48 2.25
N LEU A 141 -1.12 8.48 1.42
CA LEU A 141 -2.29 8.42 0.52
C LEU A 141 -2.17 7.32 -0.54
N GLU A 142 -0.96 6.94 -0.95
CA GLU A 142 -0.77 5.82 -1.88
C GLU A 142 -1.28 4.49 -1.26
N PRO A 143 -0.76 4.01 -0.12
CA PRO A 143 -1.30 2.79 0.49
C PRO A 143 -2.76 2.91 0.94
N LEU A 144 -3.26 4.12 1.27
CA LEU A 144 -4.69 4.34 1.47
C LEU A 144 -5.47 4.08 0.17
N GLY A 145 -4.94 4.49 -0.97
CA GLY A 145 -5.53 4.18 -2.27
C GLY A 145 -5.63 2.69 -2.54
N VAL A 146 -4.61 1.91 -2.17
CA VAL A 146 -4.64 0.44 -2.26
C VAL A 146 -5.73 -0.13 -1.34
N ALA A 147 -5.85 0.37 -0.11
CA ALA A 147 -6.90 -0.06 0.82
C ALA A 147 -8.32 0.24 0.28
N ILE A 148 -8.54 1.41 -0.31
CA ILE A 148 -9.81 1.78 -0.95
C ILE A 148 -10.10 0.86 -2.14
N HIS A 149 -9.10 0.57 -2.97
CA HIS A 149 -9.27 -0.35 -4.11
C HIS A 149 -9.61 -1.78 -3.65
N ALA A 150 -8.98 -2.25 -2.57
CA ALA A 150 -9.33 -3.54 -1.98
C ALA A 150 -10.78 -3.56 -1.46
N LEU A 151 -11.25 -2.49 -0.80
CA LEU A 151 -12.65 -2.33 -0.38
C LEU A 151 -13.60 -2.46 -1.58
N ASP A 152 -13.29 -1.76 -2.69
CA ASP A 152 -14.11 -1.79 -3.91
C ASP A 152 -14.19 -3.22 -4.49
N LEU A 153 -13.06 -3.93 -4.56
CA LEU A 153 -13.02 -5.33 -4.98
C LEU A 153 -13.76 -6.26 -4.02
N GLY A 154 -13.82 -5.90 -2.73
CA GLY A 154 -14.58 -6.59 -1.71
C GLY A 154 -16.10 -6.49 -1.88
N HIS A 155 -16.60 -5.51 -2.64
CA HIS A 155 -18.02 -5.19 -2.79
C HIS A 155 -18.72 -5.08 -1.43
N VAL A 156 -18.06 -4.42 -0.46
CA VAL A 156 -18.53 -4.29 0.92
C VAL A 156 -19.87 -3.55 0.97
N ARG A 157 -20.86 -4.19 1.60
CA ARG A 157 -22.18 -3.59 1.82
C ARG A 157 -22.25 -2.96 3.21
N PHE A 158 -23.15 -1.99 3.37
CA PHE A 158 -23.44 -1.43 4.70
C PHE A 158 -23.82 -2.54 5.68
N GLY A 159 -23.20 -2.54 6.86
CA GLY A 159 -23.39 -3.54 7.90
C GLY A 159 -22.68 -4.88 7.66
N ALA A 160 -21.98 -5.09 6.54
CA ALA A 160 -21.27 -6.33 6.24
C ALA A 160 -20.13 -6.57 7.23
N ALA A 161 -20.05 -7.77 7.81
CA ALA A 161 -18.92 -8.18 8.64
C ALA A 161 -17.67 -8.39 7.79
N ALA A 162 -16.51 -7.94 8.27
CA ALA A 162 -15.26 -8.06 7.55
C ALA A 162 -14.13 -8.64 8.42
N ALA A 163 -13.18 -9.35 7.77
CA ALA A 163 -11.92 -9.73 8.38
C ALA A 163 -10.74 -9.12 7.62
N VAL A 164 -9.74 -8.63 8.35
CA VAL A 164 -8.47 -8.12 7.79
C VAL A 164 -7.33 -8.98 8.33
N ILE A 165 -6.70 -9.76 7.46
CA ILE A 165 -5.60 -10.65 7.79
C ILE A 165 -4.29 -9.98 7.36
N GLY A 166 -3.49 -9.58 8.34
CA GLY A 166 -2.32 -8.72 8.19
C GLY A 166 -2.63 -7.25 8.48
N CYS A 167 -2.19 -6.77 9.65
CA CYS A 167 -2.35 -5.39 10.12
C CYS A 167 -1.09 -4.55 9.86
N GLY A 168 -0.48 -4.71 8.68
CA GLY A 168 0.49 -3.77 8.15
C GLY A 168 -0.18 -2.43 7.77
N PRO A 169 0.56 -1.46 7.20
CA PRO A 169 -0.01 -0.15 6.86
C PRO A 169 -1.30 -0.24 6.05
N ILE A 170 -1.34 -1.09 5.01
CA ILE A 170 -2.54 -1.26 4.17
C ILE A 170 -3.69 -1.87 4.98
N GLY A 171 -3.45 -2.90 5.79
CA GLY A 171 -4.52 -3.53 6.60
C GLY A 171 -5.09 -2.58 7.66
N LEU A 172 -4.25 -1.73 8.28
CA LEU A 172 -4.69 -0.72 9.24
C LEU A 172 -5.49 0.41 8.55
N LEU A 173 -5.07 0.85 7.36
CA LEU A 173 -5.83 1.79 6.55
C LEU A 173 -7.15 1.18 6.08
N LEU A 174 -7.14 -0.08 5.64
CA LEU A 174 -8.35 -0.80 5.24
C LEU A 174 -9.34 -0.93 6.40
N THR A 175 -8.87 -1.18 7.63
CA THR A 175 -9.73 -1.20 8.82
C THR A 175 -10.47 0.12 9.01
N GLN A 176 -9.80 1.26 8.82
CA GLN A 176 -10.43 2.58 8.89
C GLN A 176 -11.41 2.81 7.72
N VAL A 177 -11.01 2.44 6.50
CA VAL A 177 -11.85 2.59 5.30
C VAL A 177 -13.12 1.74 5.39
N LEU A 178 -13.04 0.50 5.90
CA LEU A 178 -14.19 -0.36 6.16
C LEU A 178 -15.20 0.31 7.10
N ARG A 179 -14.71 0.92 8.19
CA ARG A 179 -15.57 1.68 9.11
C ARG A 179 -16.21 2.89 8.43
N ALA A 180 -15.42 3.68 7.70
CA ALA A 180 -15.91 4.85 6.96
C ALA A 180 -16.97 4.47 5.92
N ALA A 181 -16.85 3.29 5.32
CA ALA A 181 -17.82 2.73 4.38
C ALA A 181 -19.08 2.14 5.04
N GLY A 182 -19.17 2.15 6.38
CA GLY A 182 -20.31 1.59 7.10
C GLY A 182 -20.34 0.07 7.17
N ALA A 183 -19.19 -0.59 7.09
CA ALA A 183 -19.08 -2.01 7.39
C ALA A 183 -19.55 -2.31 8.84
N GLY A 184 -20.00 -3.54 9.08
CA GLY A 184 -20.29 -4.07 10.42
C GLY A 184 -19.00 -4.32 11.20
N PRO A 185 -18.97 -5.32 12.09
CA PRO A 185 -17.78 -5.60 12.87
C PRO A 185 -16.60 -5.99 11.96
N VAL A 186 -15.45 -5.38 12.22
CA VAL A 186 -14.18 -5.71 11.57
C VAL A 186 -13.33 -6.52 12.54
N THR A 187 -12.95 -7.74 12.17
CA THR A 187 -12.01 -8.58 12.90
C THR A 187 -10.64 -8.51 12.24
N ALA A 188 -9.64 -8.08 12.99
CA ALA A 188 -8.25 -7.99 12.52
C ALA A 188 -7.41 -9.19 12.99
N LEU A 189 -6.49 -9.67 12.17
CA LEU A 189 -5.56 -10.75 12.54
C LEU A 189 -4.12 -10.35 12.20
N ASP A 190 -3.22 -10.38 13.19
CA ASP A 190 -1.78 -10.14 12.99
C ASP A 190 -0.98 -10.82 14.11
N PRO A 191 0.19 -11.44 13.83
CA PRO A 191 1.01 -12.07 14.86
C PRO A 191 1.63 -11.04 15.83
N LEU A 192 1.82 -9.78 15.42
CA LEU A 192 2.51 -8.76 16.18
C LEU A 192 1.57 -8.01 17.14
N PRO A 193 1.80 -8.06 18.47
CA PRO A 193 0.89 -7.45 19.44
C PRO A 193 0.65 -5.94 19.23
N HIS A 194 1.70 -5.18 18.87
CA HIS A 194 1.57 -3.74 18.64
C HIS A 194 0.69 -3.42 17.43
N ARG A 195 0.69 -4.27 16.39
CA ARG A 195 -0.19 -4.12 15.22
C ARG A 195 -1.62 -4.48 15.55
N ARG A 196 -1.85 -5.51 16.38
CA ARG A 196 -3.18 -5.80 16.91
C ARG A 196 -3.73 -4.64 17.74
N ALA A 197 -2.91 -4.05 18.62
CA ALA A 197 -3.29 -2.87 19.39
C ALA A 197 -3.63 -1.68 18.48
N ALA A 198 -2.84 -1.45 17.42
CA ALA A 198 -3.13 -0.43 16.41
C ALA A 198 -4.45 -0.71 15.68
N ALA A 199 -4.74 -1.96 15.31
CA ALA A 199 -5.99 -2.34 14.65
C ALA A 199 -7.22 -1.99 15.52
N ILE A 200 -7.17 -2.28 16.83
CA ILE A 200 -8.22 -1.87 17.79
C ILE A 200 -8.34 -0.36 17.83
N ARG A 201 -7.21 0.38 17.95
CA ARG A 201 -7.21 1.85 17.94
C ARG A 201 -7.87 2.42 16.69
N PHE A 202 -7.59 1.83 15.52
CA PHE A 202 -8.18 2.25 14.24
C PHE A 202 -9.58 1.67 13.98
N GLY A 203 -10.13 0.93 14.96
CA GLY A 203 -11.54 0.60 15.05
C GLY A 203 -11.91 -0.81 14.62
N ALA A 204 -10.99 -1.75 14.65
CA ALA A 204 -11.35 -3.16 14.64
C ALA A 204 -12.16 -3.48 15.91
N ALA A 205 -13.22 -4.26 15.76
CA ALA A 205 -14.04 -4.74 16.87
C ALA A 205 -13.32 -5.81 17.71
N ALA A 206 -12.44 -6.58 17.04
CA ALA A 206 -11.57 -7.57 17.67
C ALA A 206 -10.24 -7.66 16.92
N ALA A 207 -9.16 -8.02 17.64
CA ALA A 207 -7.85 -8.26 17.04
C ALA A 207 -7.24 -9.54 17.63
N LEU A 208 -6.95 -10.53 16.77
CA LEU A 208 -6.53 -11.87 17.15
C LEU A 208 -5.10 -12.15 16.72
N ASP A 209 -4.44 -13.01 17.50
CA ASP A 209 -3.22 -13.66 17.05
C ASP A 209 -3.59 -14.85 16.14
N PRO A 210 -3.09 -14.92 14.90
CA PRO A 210 -3.33 -16.08 14.03
C PRO A 210 -2.92 -17.41 14.67
N ALA A 211 -1.88 -17.42 15.51
CA ALA A 211 -1.41 -18.61 16.21
C ALA A 211 -2.42 -19.16 17.25
N ALA A 212 -3.36 -18.33 17.70
CA ALA A 212 -4.44 -18.76 18.58
C ALA A 212 -5.56 -19.49 17.83
N VAL A 213 -5.59 -19.38 16.48
CA VAL A 213 -6.58 -20.02 15.61
C VAL A 213 -6.04 -21.40 15.20
N ARG A 214 -6.32 -22.43 16.01
CA ARG A 214 -5.82 -23.80 15.81
C ARG A 214 -6.80 -24.66 15.00
N ALA A 215 -8.09 -24.30 14.99
CA ALA A 215 -9.15 -25.00 14.28
C ALA A 215 -10.15 -23.98 13.70
N PRO A 216 -10.92 -24.38 12.66
CA PRO A 216 -12.00 -23.52 12.13
C PRO A 216 -13.01 -23.05 13.19
N GLY A 217 -13.23 -23.85 14.24
CA GLY A 217 -14.11 -23.50 15.36
C GLY A 217 -13.61 -22.33 16.22
N ASP A 218 -12.30 -22.11 16.29
CA ASP A 218 -11.72 -20.99 17.06
C ASP A 218 -12.07 -19.64 16.40
N LEU A 219 -12.01 -19.59 15.07
CA LEU A 219 -12.52 -18.43 14.31
C LEU A 219 -14.04 -18.27 14.50
N GLY A 220 -14.80 -19.37 14.53
CA GLY A 220 -16.24 -19.36 14.73
C GLY A 220 -16.67 -18.69 16.03
N GLN A 221 -15.85 -18.75 17.09
CA GLN A 221 -16.14 -18.04 18.35
C GLN A 221 -16.11 -16.51 18.18
N VAL A 222 -15.36 -15.99 17.22
CA VAL A 222 -15.19 -14.54 17.01
C VAL A 222 -16.00 -14.05 15.83
N VAL A 223 -16.05 -14.80 14.73
CA VAL A 223 -16.74 -14.40 13.50
C VAL A 223 -18.06 -15.14 13.25
N GLY A 224 -18.50 -15.97 14.17
CA GLY A 224 -19.74 -16.75 14.03
C GLY A 224 -19.72 -17.69 12.84
N GLU A 225 -20.71 -17.57 11.97
CA GLU A 225 -20.80 -18.36 10.72
C GLU A 225 -19.79 -17.91 9.65
N GLY A 226 -18.99 -16.89 9.92
CA GLY A 226 -17.98 -16.28 9.07
C GLY A 226 -18.35 -14.87 8.63
N VAL A 227 -17.34 -14.14 8.16
CA VAL A 227 -17.51 -12.77 7.66
C VAL A 227 -18.03 -12.75 6.22
N ASP A 228 -18.68 -11.65 5.81
CA ASP A 228 -19.12 -11.43 4.44
C ASP A 228 -17.94 -11.31 3.47
N VAL A 229 -16.88 -10.63 3.93
CA VAL A 229 -15.68 -10.41 3.13
C VAL A 229 -14.42 -10.50 4.00
N ALA A 230 -13.42 -11.23 3.52
CA ALA A 230 -12.08 -11.28 4.13
C ALA A 230 -11.05 -10.65 3.19
N PHE A 231 -10.12 -9.90 3.76
CA PHE A 231 -9.02 -9.23 3.07
C PHE A 231 -7.70 -9.80 3.56
N GLU A 232 -6.96 -10.41 2.68
CA GLU A 232 -5.61 -10.90 2.95
C GLU A 232 -4.59 -9.82 2.53
N MET A 233 -3.82 -9.29 3.49
CA MET A 233 -2.87 -8.19 3.32
C MET A 233 -1.48 -8.54 3.88
N ALA A 234 -1.20 -9.80 4.17
CA ALA A 234 0.06 -10.26 4.74
C ALA A 234 0.99 -10.90 3.71
N GLY A 235 0.44 -11.48 2.62
CA GLY A 235 1.21 -12.14 1.57
C GLY A 235 1.78 -13.50 1.97
N THR A 236 1.09 -14.25 2.84
CA THR A 236 1.53 -15.61 3.22
C THR A 236 0.45 -16.64 2.95
N GLY A 237 0.85 -17.90 2.68
CA GLY A 237 -0.10 -18.99 2.44
C GLY A 237 -1.03 -19.22 3.63
N GLU A 238 -0.52 -19.09 4.86
CA GLU A 238 -1.31 -19.21 6.08
C GLU A 238 -2.37 -18.10 6.17
N ALA A 239 -2.03 -16.88 5.80
CA ALA A 239 -2.97 -15.75 5.78
C ALA A 239 -4.07 -15.96 4.72
N VAL A 240 -3.71 -16.47 3.55
CA VAL A 240 -4.67 -16.84 2.50
C VAL A 240 -5.62 -17.93 2.99
N GLN A 241 -5.09 -19.00 3.62
CA GLN A 241 -5.91 -20.07 4.19
C GLN A 241 -6.85 -19.54 5.28
N LEU A 242 -6.37 -18.67 6.17
CA LEU A 242 -7.20 -18.02 7.20
C LEU A 242 -8.32 -17.18 6.58
N ALA A 243 -8.03 -16.42 5.51
CA ALA A 243 -9.05 -15.64 4.81
C ALA A 243 -10.17 -16.54 4.24
N MET A 244 -9.81 -17.70 3.64
CA MET A 244 -10.78 -18.68 3.16
C MET A 244 -11.63 -19.27 4.30
N LEU A 245 -11.00 -19.57 5.44
CA LEU A 245 -11.68 -20.11 6.61
C LEU A 245 -12.59 -19.09 7.29
N ALA A 246 -12.16 -17.85 7.41
CA ALA A 246 -12.93 -16.78 8.06
C ALA A 246 -14.19 -16.39 7.27
N THR A 247 -14.20 -16.59 5.96
CA THR A 247 -15.28 -16.13 5.08
C THR A 247 -16.45 -17.14 5.12
N ARG A 248 -17.68 -16.63 5.25
CA ARG A 248 -18.91 -17.46 5.20
C ARG A 248 -19.16 -18.05 3.80
N ALA A 249 -20.10 -18.99 3.71
CA ALA A 249 -20.56 -19.49 2.40
C ALA A 249 -21.15 -18.35 1.56
N GLY A 250 -20.81 -18.33 0.27
CA GLY A 250 -21.19 -17.29 -0.69
C GLY A 250 -20.47 -15.96 -0.47
N GLY A 251 -19.48 -15.89 0.44
CA GLY A 251 -18.72 -14.69 0.73
C GLY A 251 -17.60 -14.42 -0.28
N ARG A 252 -16.83 -13.39 -0.01
CA ARG A 252 -15.76 -12.89 -0.90
C ARG A 252 -14.42 -12.82 -0.17
N VAL A 253 -13.36 -13.15 -0.87
CA VAL A 253 -11.97 -12.97 -0.40
C VAL A 253 -11.23 -12.05 -1.36
N VAL A 254 -10.54 -11.04 -0.82
CA VAL A 254 -9.65 -10.16 -1.58
C VAL A 254 -8.22 -10.45 -1.15
N LEU A 255 -7.37 -10.84 -2.10
CA LEU A 255 -5.95 -11.09 -1.89
C LEU A 255 -5.16 -9.86 -2.36
N GLY A 256 -4.49 -9.20 -1.43
CA GLY A 256 -3.72 -7.98 -1.69
C GLY A 256 -2.27 -8.07 -1.19
N GLY A 257 -1.94 -9.04 -0.34
CA GLY A 257 -0.58 -9.30 0.09
C GLY A 257 0.29 -9.83 -1.07
N ILE A 258 1.54 -9.37 -1.16
CA ILE A 258 2.52 -9.85 -2.14
C ILE A 258 3.26 -11.04 -1.50
N PRO A 259 3.15 -12.26 -2.04
CA PRO A 259 3.86 -13.41 -1.47
C PRO A 259 5.36 -13.37 -1.79
N ALA A 260 6.16 -13.93 -0.89
CA ALA A 260 7.60 -14.07 -1.10
C ALA A 260 7.94 -15.04 -2.25
N SER A 261 7.11 -16.08 -2.46
CA SER A 261 7.18 -16.93 -3.65
C SER A 261 6.04 -16.56 -4.59
N ASP A 262 6.28 -16.59 -5.91
CA ASP A 262 5.25 -16.28 -6.91
C ASP A 262 4.16 -17.39 -7.03
N GLN A 263 3.88 -18.05 -5.90
CA GLN A 263 2.87 -19.09 -5.80
C GLN A 263 2.04 -18.94 -4.54
N ILE A 264 0.72 -19.04 -4.70
CA ILE A 264 -0.24 -19.06 -3.60
C ILE A 264 -0.96 -20.42 -3.61
N ALA A 265 -0.93 -21.13 -2.49
CA ALA A 265 -1.65 -22.38 -2.31
C ALA A 265 -2.65 -22.27 -1.15
N PHE A 266 -3.81 -22.89 -1.30
CA PHE A 266 -4.82 -23.02 -0.25
C PHE A 266 -5.62 -24.33 -0.44
N GLU A 267 -6.29 -24.78 0.61
CA GLU A 267 -7.15 -25.96 0.54
C GLU A 267 -8.38 -25.70 -0.35
N ALA A 268 -8.39 -26.30 -1.54
CA ALA A 268 -9.47 -26.12 -2.52
C ALA A 268 -10.85 -26.45 -1.94
N SER A 269 -10.94 -27.42 -1.04
CA SER A 269 -12.22 -27.82 -0.40
C SER A 269 -12.79 -26.70 0.47
N ALA A 270 -11.94 -25.90 1.15
CA ALA A 270 -12.36 -24.78 2.00
C ALA A 270 -13.06 -23.70 1.17
N ALA A 271 -12.48 -23.32 0.03
CA ALA A 271 -13.04 -22.31 -0.86
C ALA A 271 -14.23 -22.84 -1.68
N ARG A 272 -14.07 -24.04 -2.28
CA ARG A 272 -15.07 -24.61 -3.20
C ARG A 272 -16.38 -24.94 -2.51
N ARG A 273 -16.36 -25.56 -1.32
CA ARG A 273 -17.60 -25.92 -0.60
C ARG A 273 -18.38 -24.70 -0.14
N LYS A 274 -17.70 -23.58 0.11
CA LYS A 274 -18.33 -22.31 0.46
C LYS A 274 -18.75 -21.49 -0.76
N GLY A 275 -18.35 -21.86 -1.98
CA GLY A 275 -18.64 -21.09 -3.20
C GLY A 275 -18.07 -19.68 -3.12
N LEU A 276 -16.81 -19.52 -2.65
CA LEU A 276 -16.19 -18.21 -2.46
C LEU A 276 -15.88 -17.55 -3.80
N THR A 277 -16.04 -16.23 -3.84
CA THR A 277 -15.47 -15.39 -4.89
C THR A 277 -14.11 -14.87 -4.42
N ILE A 278 -13.07 -15.09 -5.23
CA ILE A 278 -11.71 -14.62 -4.93
C ILE A 278 -11.36 -13.51 -5.92
N ALA A 279 -10.91 -12.37 -5.42
CA ALA A 279 -10.43 -11.24 -6.22
C ALA A 279 -8.97 -10.93 -5.86
N MET A 280 -8.15 -10.59 -6.87
CA MET A 280 -6.76 -10.18 -6.69
C MET A 280 -6.68 -8.65 -6.74
N ALA A 281 -6.15 -8.03 -5.68
CA ALA A 281 -5.89 -6.60 -5.68
C ALA A 281 -4.51 -6.31 -6.30
N ARG A 282 -4.46 -5.39 -7.26
CA ARG A 282 -3.21 -4.91 -7.84
C ARG A 282 -3.19 -3.39 -7.81
N ARG A 283 -2.30 -2.82 -6.98
CA ARG A 283 -2.15 -1.35 -6.86
C ARG A 283 -3.48 -0.67 -6.48
N MET A 284 -3.77 0.48 -7.06
CA MET A 284 -5.01 1.23 -6.90
C MET A 284 -5.50 1.74 -8.27
N ASN A 285 -6.77 2.05 -8.40
CA ASN A 285 -7.37 2.53 -9.65
C ASN A 285 -8.12 3.85 -9.44
N GLU A 286 -7.48 4.98 -9.76
CA GLU A 286 -8.05 6.34 -9.74
C GLU A 286 -8.73 6.73 -8.40
N VAL A 287 -8.06 6.49 -7.29
CA VAL A 287 -8.64 6.66 -5.94
C VAL A 287 -8.16 7.89 -5.18
N TYR A 288 -7.14 8.64 -5.66
CA TYR A 288 -6.57 9.79 -4.93
C TYR A 288 -7.61 10.83 -4.49
N PRO A 289 -8.57 11.27 -5.30
CA PRO A 289 -9.59 12.21 -4.83
C PRO A 289 -10.40 11.67 -3.65
N ARG A 290 -10.74 10.37 -3.65
CA ARG A 290 -11.44 9.72 -2.53
C ARG A 290 -10.54 9.61 -1.29
N ALA A 291 -9.29 9.21 -1.47
CA ALA A 291 -8.31 9.08 -0.39
C ALA A 291 -8.09 10.43 0.31
N ILE A 292 -7.87 11.50 -0.47
CA ILE A 292 -7.72 12.86 0.04
C ILE A 292 -8.99 13.30 0.78
N GLY A 293 -10.18 13.04 0.20
CA GLY A 293 -11.46 13.38 0.81
C GLY A 293 -11.67 12.71 2.16
N LEU A 294 -11.39 11.41 2.28
CA LEU A 294 -11.50 10.64 3.53
C LEU A 294 -10.53 11.15 4.60
N ALA A 295 -9.28 11.44 4.21
CA ALA A 295 -8.27 11.96 5.14
C ALA A 295 -8.59 13.39 5.59
N ALA A 296 -8.90 14.30 4.65
CA ALA A 296 -9.25 15.68 4.96
C ALA A 296 -10.55 15.79 5.77
N GLY A 297 -11.49 14.87 5.57
CA GLY A 297 -12.73 14.76 6.35
C GLY A 297 -12.56 14.10 7.73
N GLY A 298 -11.33 13.71 8.12
CA GLY A 298 -11.05 13.05 9.41
C GLY A 298 -11.63 11.64 9.56
N GLN A 299 -12.06 11.02 8.46
CA GLN A 299 -12.60 9.66 8.47
C GLN A 299 -11.48 8.60 8.49
N VAL A 300 -10.29 8.97 8.02
CA VAL A 300 -9.07 8.17 8.03
C VAL A 300 -7.92 9.00 8.57
N GLU A 301 -7.24 8.48 9.59
CA GLU A 301 -6.05 9.06 10.19
C GLU A 301 -4.80 8.51 9.50
N LEU A 302 -3.93 9.37 8.99
CA LEU A 302 -2.70 8.99 8.27
C LEU A 302 -1.47 9.09 9.17
N ASP A 303 -1.25 10.24 9.80
CA ASP A 303 -0.05 10.53 10.59
C ASP A 303 0.22 9.55 11.74
N PRO A 304 -0.80 9.02 12.45
CA PRO A 304 -0.57 8.04 13.51
C PRO A 304 0.00 6.70 13.04
N LEU A 305 -0.02 6.42 11.73
CA LEU A 305 0.67 5.26 11.17
C LEU A 305 2.18 5.48 11.07
N VAL A 306 2.66 6.73 10.99
CA VAL A 306 4.07 7.05 10.82
C VAL A 306 4.80 6.89 12.15
N THR A 307 5.62 5.85 12.26
CA THR A 307 6.35 5.50 13.48
C THR A 307 7.87 5.60 13.36
N GLY A 308 8.38 5.82 12.15
CA GLY A 308 9.81 6.03 11.89
C GLY A 308 10.01 7.10 10.82
N ARG A 309 11.03 7.98 11.02
CA ARG A 309 11.40 9.03 10.07
C ARG A 309 12.92 9.04 9.91
N PHE A 310 13.37 9.15 8.68
CA PHE A 310 14.80 9.12 8.32
C PHE A 310 15.05 10.16 7.22
N GLY A 311 16.21 10.81 7.23
CA GLY A 311 16.66 11.58 6.08
C GLY A 311 17.16 10.68 4.94
N LEU A 312 17.42 11.23 3.78
CA LEU A 312 17.85 10.48 2.58
C LEU A 312 19.13 9.67 2.80
N ALA A 313 20.09 10.19 3.58
CA ALA A 313 21.32 9.47 3.92
C ALA A 313 21.07 8.22 4.79
N GLY A 314 19.96 8.19 5.52
CA GLY A 314 19.56 7.08 6.39
C GLY A 314 18.67 6.04 5.70
N VAL A 315 18.54 6.03 4.36
CA VAL A 315 17.69 5.05 3.65
C VAL A 315 18.04 3.60 3.96
N PRO A 316 19.31 3.16 4.05
CA PRO A 316 19.62 1.79 4.45
C PRO A 316 19.05 1.43 5.83
N ASP A 317 19.18 2.32 6.81
CA ASP A 317 18.63 2.13 8.16
C ASP A 317 17.10 2.16 8.17
N ALA A 318 16.49 3.00 7.33
CA ALA A 318 15.05 3.06 7.14
C ALA A 318 14.49 1.73 6.57
N MET A 319 15.18 1.13 5.58
CA MET A 319 14.84 -0.19 5.04
C MET A 319 14.96 -1.28 6.11
N ALA A 320 16.05 -1.29 6.88
CA ALA A 320 16.24 -2.22 7.98
C ALA A 320 15.15 -2.08 9.06
N ALA A 321 14.80 -0.85 9.45
CA ALA A 321 13.72 -0.57 10.40
C ALA A 321 12.35 -1.05 9.90
N ALA A 322 12.05 -0.82 8.61
CA ALA A 322 10.81 -1.30 8.00
C ALA A 322 10.76 -2.85 7.93
N ALA A 323 11.87 -3.49 7.55
CA ALA A 323 11.99 -4.95 7.51
C ALA A 323 11.89 -5.60 8.89
N ALA A 324 12.39 -4.95 9.95
CA ALA A 324 12.29 -5.43 11.34
C ALA A 324 10.83 -5.41 11.86
N ARG A 325 9.91 -4.71 11.21
CA ARG A 325 8.48 -4.64 11.56
C ARG A 325 8.19 -4.19 13.00
N THR A 326 9.10 -3.42 13.61
CA THR A 326 8.96 -2.94 14.99
C THR A 326 7.98 -1.76 15.10
N GLY A 327 7.70 -1.08 14.00
CA GLY A 327 6.72 0.00 13.87
C GLY A 327 5.61 -0.32 12.86
N LEU A 328 4.89 0.73 12.45
CA LEU A 328 3.79 0.62 11.48
C LEU A 328 4.25 1.09 10.09
N LYS A 329 4.62 2.37 9.95
CA LYS A 329 5.06 2.97 8.69
C LYS A 329 6.35 3.75 8.87
N VAL A 330 7.29 3.54 7.98
CA VAL A 330 8.57 4.29 7.91
C VAL A 330 8.49 5.28 6.76
N ILE A 331 8.90 6.51 7.01
CA ILE A 331 8.99 7.61 6.04
C ILE A 331 10.44 8.04 5.89
N VAL A 332 10.87 8.26 4.66
CA VAL A 332 12.09 8.97 4.29
C VAL A 332 11.74 10.40 3.92
N GLU A 333 12.51 11.37 4.41
CA GLU A 333 12.34 12.80 4.15
C GLU A 333 13.55 13.31 3.36
N PRO A 334 13.51 13.27 2.00
CA PRO A 334 14.68 13.53 1.16
C PRO A 334 15.21 14.96 1.23
N SER A 335 14.33 15.90 1.55
CA SER A 335 14.66 17.34 1.59
C SER A 335 14.85 17.88 3.02
N ALA A 336 14.94 16.98 4.03
CA ALA A 336 15.16 17.37 5.43
C ALA A 336 16.64 17.58 5.75
#